data_e95ccacbf6b50ccffc35ada209132be3
#
_entry.id   e95ccacbf6b50ccffc35ada209132be3
#
_cell.length_a   1.000
_cell.length_b   1.000
_cell.length_c   1.000
_cell.angle_alpha   90.00
_cell.angle_beta   90.00
_cell.angle_gamma   90.00
#
_symmetry.space_group_name_H-M   'P 1'
#
loop_
_entity.id
_entity.type
_entity.pdbx_description
1 polymer ?
#
loop_
_entity_poly.entity_id
_entity_poly.type
_entity_poly.pdbx_seq_one_letter_code
_entity_poly.pdbx_strand_id
1 'polypeptide(L)'
;MGGVSTGQVSFAIKNGSGYAHLTGNVSTENRGGFIQIRTELTEKPSNDAKGVRLITRGNDQMYFVHLRTSGTILPWQYYQGSFDATQRWTEVRIPFSAFKASGQMLRSEPRPGSIKSIGIVAFGRDHQAEVDVQEIGFY
;
A
#
# COMPACT_ATOMS: atom_id res chain seq x y z
N MET A 1 16.90 4.69 -6.49
CA MET A 1 16.33 3.35 -6.50
C MET A 1 16.59 2.75 -7.86
N GLY A 2 17.42 1.74 -7.90
CA GLY A 2 17.99 1.22 -9.14
C GLY A 2 17.27 0.02 -9.75
N GLY A 3 16.01 -0.19 -9.46
CA GLY A 3 15.29 -1.32 -10.00
C GLY A 3 14.84 -1.13 -11.44
N VAL A 4 14.53 -2.22 -12.11
CA VAL A 4 14.01 -2.21 -13.48
C VAL A 4 12.51 -2.47 -13.54
N SER A 5 11.81 -2.22 -12.44
CA SER A 5 10.36 -2.31 -12.40
C SER A 5 9.73 -1.18 -13.18
N THR A 6 8.68 -1.50 -13.93
CA THR A 6 7.91 -0.52 -14.67
C THR A 6 6.45 -0.60 -14.23
N GLY A 7 5.82 0.53 -14.04
CA GLY A 7 4.44 0.56 -13.59
C GLY A 7 3.64 1.68 -14.21
N GLN A 8 2.35 1.51 -14.17
CA GLN A 8 1.40 2.45 -14.72
C GLN A 8 0.18 2.53 -13.81
N VAL A 9 -0.30 3.74 -13.58
CA VAL A 9 -1.51 3.99 -12.80
C VAL A 9 -2.54 4.64 -13.70
N SER A 10 -3.75 4.13 -13.66
CA SER A 10 -4.89 4.75 -14.33
C SER A 10 -6.09 4.77 -13.40
N PHE A 11 -7.03 5.66 -13.71
CA PHE A 11 -8.28 5.73 -12.97
C PHE A 11 -9.40 5.31 -13.91
N ALA A 12 -10.27 4.43 -13.44
CA ALA A 12 -11.37 3.91 -14.22
C ALA A 12 -12.66 4.04 -13.42
N ILE A 13 -13.79 4.00 -14.13
CA ILE A 13 -15.11 4.04 -13.51
C ILE A 13 -15.85 2.77 -13.90
N LYS A 14 -16.37 2.05 -12.90
CA LYS A 14 -17.18 0.87 -13.14
C LYS A 14 -18.44 0.96 -12.27
N ASN A 15 -19.61 0.81 -12.90
CA ASN A 15 -20.91 0.88 -12.21
C ASN A 15 -21.09 2.17 -11.40
N GLY A 16 -20.56 3.28 -11.91
CA GLY A 16 -20.65 4.56 -11.24
C GLY A 16 -19.63 4.80 -10.13
N SER A 17 -18.77 3.82 -9.87
CA SER A 17 -17.72 3.95 -8.83
C SER A 17 -16.33 3.99 -9.46
N GLY A 18 -15.53 4.96 -9.03
CA GLY A 18 -14.16 5.08 -9.50
C GLY A 18 -13.22 4.17 -8.74
N TYR A 19 -12.15 3.74 -9.41
CA TYR A 19 -11.07 2.98 -8.77
C TYR A 19 -9.74 3.28 -9.43
N ALA A 20 -8.67 3.06 -8.67
CA ALA A 20 -7.31 3.17 -9.18
C ALA A 20 -6.86 1.79 -9.67
N HIS A 21 -6.23 1.76 -10.83
CA HIS A 21 -5.71 0.54 -11.45
C HIS A 21 -4.19 0.67 -11.57
N LEU A 22 -3.47 -0.18 -10.85
CA LEU A 22 -2.01 -0.22 -10.85
C LEU A 22 -1.55 -1.48 -11.54
N THR A 23 -0.76 -1.32 -12.60
CA THR A 23 -0.17 -2.45 -13.34
C THR A 23 1.30 -2.21 -13.58
N GLY A 24 2.04 -3.28 -13.81
CA GLY A 24 3.43 -3.19 -14.21
C GLY A 24 4.19 -4.48 -13.95
N ASN A 25 5.42 -4.50 -14.45
CA ASN A 25 6.35 -5.59 -14.18
C ASN A 25 7.22 -5.24 -13.00
N VAL A 26 7.18 -6.08 -11.97
CA VAL A 26 8.09 -5.97 -10.84
C VAL A 26 9.28 -6.87 -11.13
N SER A 27 10.49 -6.31 -11.04
CA SER A 27 11.73 -7.02 -11.27
C SER A 27 12.65 -6.82 -10.08
N THR A 28 13.29 -7.90 -9.65
CA THR A 28 14.28 -7.86 -8.56
C THR A 28 15.70 -7.60 -9.07
N GLU A 29 15.90 -7.44 -10.38
CA GLU A 29 17.20 -7.08 -10.93
C GLU A 29 17.68 -5.74 -10.40
N ASN A 30 18.99 -5.57 -10.31
CA ASN A 30 19.63 -4.34 -9.83
C ASN A 30 19.16 -3.95 -8.41
N ARG A 31 19.03 -4.94 -7.53
CA ARG A 31 18.66 -4.80 -6.12
C ARG A 31 17.20 -4.46 -5.90
N GLY A 32 16.38 -5.06 -6.74
CA GLY A 32 14.95 -4.97 -6.56
C GLY A 32 14.37 -3.67 -7.05
N GLY A 33 13.23 -3.77 -7.55
CA GLY A 33 12.41 -2.66 -7.92
C GLY A 33 11.08 -2.80 -7.25
N PHE A 34 10.32 -1.75 -7.36
CA PHE A 34 8.96 -1.75 -6.87
C PHE A 34 8.12 -0.83 -7.73
N ILE A 35 6.82 -1.04 -7.70
CA ILE A 35 5.86 -0.09 -8.23
C ILE A 35 4.90 0.27 -7.12
N GLN A 36 4.47 1.52 -7.09
CA GLN A 36 3.55 1.97 -6.05
C GLN A 36 2.64 3.08 -6.53
N ILE A 37 1.50 3.17 -5.86
CA ILE A 37 0.63 4.32 -5.89
C ILE A 37 0.52 4.83 -4.46
N ARG A 38 0.71 6.12 -4.25
CA ARG A 38 0.71 6.71 -2.92
C ARG A 38 -0.12 7.98 -2.91
N THR A 39 -0.83 8.20 -1.83
CA THR A 39 -1.58 9.43 -1.63
C THR A 39 -1.24 10.03 -0.26
N GLU A 40 -1.10 11.35 -0.25
CA GLU A 40 -0.97 12.10 0.99
C GLU A 40 -2.35 12.26 1.63
N LEU A 41 -2.42 12.15 2.94
CA LEU A 41 -3.68 12.31 3.65
C LEU A 41 -3.96 13.79 3.88
N THR A 42 -5.17 14.23 3.54
CA THR A 42 -5.64 15.58 3.81
C THR A 42 -6.11 15.74 5.24
N GLU A 43 -6.58 14.65 5.84
CA GLU A 43 -7.04 14.61 7.23
C GLU A 43 -6.37 13.47 7.96
N LYS A 44 -6.05 13.69 9.23
CA LYS A 44 -5.45 12.64 10.06
C LYS A 44 -6.51 11.63 10.44
N PRO A 45 -6.17 10.32 10.48
CA PRO A 45 -7.08 9.32 11.03
C PRO A 45 -7.39 9.60 12.49
N SER A 46 -8.56 9.14 12.94
CA SER A 46 -8.92 9.21 14.34
C SER A 46 -7.91 8.44 15.18
N ASN A 47 -7.63 8.94 16.39
CA ASN A 47 -6.78 8.21 17.33
C ASN A 47 -7.37 6.87 17.75
N ASP A 48 -8.67 6.68 17.55
CA ASP A 48 -9.36 5.42 17.84
C ASP A 48 -9.34 4.45 16.66
N ALA A 49 -8.75 4.82 15.54
CA ALA A 49 -8.63 3.94 14.38
C ALA A 49 -7.80 2.70 14.74
N LYS A 50 -8.21 1.55 14.24
CA LYS A 50 -7.61 0.26 14.57
C LYS A 50 -6.76 -0.30 13.45
N GLY A 51 -6.96 0.15 12.23
CA GLY A 51 -6.22 -0.35 11.10
C GLY A 51 -6.62 0.31 9.79
N VAL A 52 -6.14 -0.28 8.71
CA VAL A 52 -6.41 0.15 7.34
C VAL A 52 -7.49 -0.74 6.75
N ARG A 53 -8.44 -0.11 6.07
CA ARG A 53 -9.51 -0.81 5.35
C ARG A 53 -9.41 -0.43 3.88
N LEU A 54 -9.46 -1.42 3.00
CA LEU A 54 -9.49 -1.16 1.56
C LEU A 54 -10.43 -2.13 0.87
N ILE A 55 -10.99 -1.70 -0.26
CA ILE A 55 -11.76 -2.54 -1.16
C ILE A 55 -10.93 -2.70 -2.42
N THR A 56 -10.54 -3.93 -2.72
CA THR A 56 -9.53 -4.23 -3.72
C THR A 56 -9.83 -5.53 -4.45
N ARG A 57 -9.28 -5.65 -5.64
CA ARG A 57 -9.17 -6.90 -6.40
C ARG A 57 -7.85 -6.90 -7.15
N GLY A 58 -7.42 -8.05 -7.62
CA GLY A 58 -6.18 -8.15 -8.35
C GLY A 58 -6.02 -9.49 -9.04
N ASN A 59 -4.79 -9.93 -9.18
CA ASN A 59 -4.43 -11.12 -9.93
C ASN A 59 -3.92 -12.27 -9.05
N ASP A 60 -4.48 -12.38 -7.86
CA ASP A 60 -4.14 -13.40 -6.86
C ASP A 60 -2.70 -13.31 -6.35
N GLN A 61 -2.09 -12.15 -6.45
CA GLN A 61 -0.77 -11.88 -5.93
C GLN A 61 -0.86 -11.16 -4.58
N MET A 62 0.22 -11.23 -3.83
CA MET A 62 0.35 -10.48 -2.58
C MET A 62 0.86 -9.06 -2.87
N TYR A 63 0.23 -8.10 -2.23
CA TYR A 63 0.63 -6.69 -2.29
C TYR A 63 0.79 -6.15 -0.88
N PHE A 64 1.27 -4.92 -0.78
CA PHE A 64 1.57 -4.32 0.51
C PHE A 64 0.93 -2.95 0.61
N VAL A 65 0.55 -2.61 1.84
CA VAL A 65 0.18 -1.25 2.20
C VAL A 65 1.37 -0.65 2.94
N HIS A 66 1.85 0.49 2.47
CA HIS A 66 2.89 1.23 3.15
C HIS A 66 2.29 2.48 3.79
N LEU A 67 2.62 2.68 5.06
CA LEU A 67 2.23 3.87 5.80
C LEU A 67 3.47 4.68 6.13
N ARG A 68 3.43 5.96 5.87
CA ARG A 68 4.44 6.89 6.35
C ARG A 68 3.81 7.79 7.40
N THR A 69 4.59 8.09 8.43
CA THR A 69 4.13 8.85 9.58
C THR A 69 5.05 10.04 9.83
N SER A 70 4.70 10.87 10.80
CA SER A 70 5.58 11.94 11.23
C SER A 70 6.90 11.43 11.81
N GLY A 71 6.95 10.15 12.23
CA GLY A 71 8.16 9.51 12.71
C GLY A 71 9.03 8.87 11.62
N THR A 72 8.52 8.73 10.39
CA THR A 72 9.30 8.17 9.27
C THR A 72 10.01 9.30 8.53
N ILE A 73 11.11 9.80 9.10
CA ILE A 73 11.80 10.98 8.59
C ILE A 73 12.58 10.66 7.31
N LEU A 74 13.18 9.47 7.26
CA LEU A 74 14.05 9.07 6.15
C LEU A 74 13.23 8.40 5.05
N PRO A 75 13.62 8.52 3.77
CA PRO A 75 12.83 7.98 2.66
C PRO A 75 12.56 6.48 2.72
N TRP A 76 13.47 5.72 3.33
CA TRP A 76 13.33 4.26 3.43
C TRP A 76 12.59 3.81 4.68
N GLN A 77 12.10 4.72 5.50
CA GLN A 77 11.34 4.39 6.69
C GLN A 77 9.85 4.33 6.37
N TYR A 78 9.21 3.23 6.76
CA TYR A 78 7.78 3.03 6.53
C TYR A 78 7.27 1.91 7.43
N TYR A 79 5.96 1.75 7.47
CA TYR A 79 5.30 0.60 8.06
C TYR A 79 4.64 -0.19 6.95
N GLN A 80 4.73 -1.51 7.01
CA GLN A 80 4.25 -2.38 5.95
C GLN A 80 3.27 -3.42 6.47
N GLY A 81 2.10 -3.49 5.85
CA GLY A 81 1.16 -4.58 6.03
C GLY A 81 0.91 -5.25 4.67
N SER A 82 0.64 -6.56 4.69
CA SER A 82 0.42 -7.32 3.47
C SER A 82 -1.04 -7.71 3.31
N PHE A 83 -1.44 -7.91 2.06
CA PHE A 83 -2.75 -8.43 1.73
C PHE A 83 -2.71 -9.20 0.41
N ASP A 84 -3.63 -10.14 0.25
CA ASP A 84 -3.80 -10.87 -1.00
C ASP A 84 -4.91 -10.21 -1.82
N ALA A 85 -4.61 -9.88 -3.06
CA ALA A 85 -5.58 -9.27 -3.97
C ALA A 85 -6.22 -10.35 -4.83
N THR A 86 -7.37 -10.84 -4.39
CA THR A 86 -8.13 -11.85 -5.13
C THR A 86 -8.79 -11.23 -6.36
N GLN A 87 -9.32 -12.06 -7.24
CA GLN A 87 -9.92 -11.59 -8.50
C GLN A 87 -11.26 -10.91 -8.31
N ARG A 88 -11.85 -11.01 -7.12
CA ARG A 88 -13.12 -10.37 -6.80
C ARG A 88 -12.94 -9.19 -5.89
N TRP A 89 -13.75 -8.16 -6.05
CA TRP A 89 -13.79 -7.06 -5.11
C TRP A 89 -14.02 -7.59 -3.70
N THR A 90 -13.08 -7.31 -2.81
CA THR A 90 -13.07 -7.83 -1.44
C THR A 90 -12.67 -6.71 -0.49
N GLU A 91 -13.34 -6.65 0.65
CA GLU A 91 -12.90 -5.78 1.73
C GLU A 91 -11.75 -6.44 2.47
N VAL A 92 -10.65 -5.71 2.60
CA VAL A 92 -9.47 -6.14 3.36
C VAL A 92 -9.31 -5.20 4.54
N ARG A 93 -9.08 -5.75 5.72
CA ARG A 93 -8.77 -5.00 6.93
C ARG A 93 -7.43 -5.45 7.47
N ILE A 94 -6.52 -4.51 7.65
CA ILE A 94 -5.20 -4.77 8.18
C ILE A 94 -5.05 -3.98 9.47
N PRO A 95 -5.10 -4.64 10.63
CA PRO A 95 -4.94 -3.93 11.89
C PRO A 95 -3.53 -3.36 12.01
N PHE A 96 -3.38 -2.26 12.74
CA PHE A 96 -2.07 -1.65 12.90
C PHE A 96 -1.05 -2.60 13.54
N SER A 97 -1.52 -3.54 14.36
CA SER A 97 -0.66 -4.56 14.96
C SER A 97 -0.03 -5.51 13.93
N ALA A 98 -0.61 -5.61 12.73
CA ALA A 98 -0.07 -6.43 11.64
C ALA A 98 0.94 -5.68 10.79
N PHE A 99 1.09 -4.39 10.97
CA PHE A 99 2.09 -3.59 10.28
C PHE A 99 3.45 -3.75 10.97
N LYS A 100 4.49 -3.84 10.16
CA LYS A 100 5.88 -3.95 10.66
C LYS A 100 6.66 -2.73 10.24
N ALA A 101 7.43 -2.18 11.19
CA ALA A 101 8.32 -1.07 10.92
C ALA A 101 9.51 -1.54 10.09
N SER A 102 9.94 -0.71 9.15
CA SER A 102 11.08 -1.01 8.28
C SER A 102 12.43 -0.88 8.98
N GLY A 103 12.48 -0.31 10.18
CA GLY A 103 13.72 -0.12 10.91
C GLY A 103 13.49 -0.11 12.42
N GLN A 104 14.57 -0.33 13.14
CA GLN A 104 14.53 -0.44 14.62
C GLN A 104 14.30 0.89 15.32
N MET A 105 14.53 1.99 14.63
CA MET A 105 14.37 3.33 15.20
C MET A 105 12.91 3.79 15.22
N LEU A 106 12.02 3.03 14.58
CA LEU A 106 10.60 3.35 14.52
C LEU A 106 9.85 2.65 15.66
N ARG A 107 8.71 3.20 16.02
CA ARG A 107 7.80 2.51 16.95
C ARG A 107 7.36 1.18 16.33
N SER A 108 7.04 0.20 17.17
CA SER A 108 6.63 -1.12 16.68
C SER A 108 5.32 -1.08 15.89
N GLU A 109 4.41 -0.17 16.23
CA GLU A 109 3.15 0.02 15.52
C GLU A 109 3.00 1.48 15.11
N PRO A 110 2.36 1.74 13.95
CA PRO A 110 2.06 3.12 13.57
C PRO A 110 0.99 3.71 14.49
N ARG A 111 1.16 4.98 14.84
CA ARG A 111 0.13 5.72 15.59
C ARG A 111 -0.84 6.33 14.58
N PRO A 112 -2.15 6.11 14.74
CA PRO A 112 -3.11 6.61 13.76
C PRO A 112 -2.98 8.10 13.46
N GLY A 113 -2.92 8.94 14.48
CA GLY A 113 -2.83 10.38 14.27
C GLY A 113 -1.53 10.88 13.69
N SER A 114 -0.51 10.03 13.57
CA SER A 114 0.77 10.39 12.97
C SER A 114 0.87 10.05 11.48
N ILE A 115 -0.09 9.31 10.93
CA ILE A 115 -0.04 8.83 9.55
C ILE A 115 -0.20 10.00 8.59
N LYS A 116 0.73 10.14 7.66
CA LYS A 116 0.75 11.21 6.67
C LYS A 116 0.39 10.73 5.27
N SER A 117 0.76 9.51 4.91
CA SER A 117 0.49 8.98 3.59
C SER A 117 0.26 7.49 3.64
N ILE A 118 -0.45 7.01 2.62
CA ILE A 118 -0.77 5.60 2.45
C ILE A 118 -0.48 5.22 1.01
N GLY A 119 0.13 4.06 0.81
CA GLY A 119 0.48 3.57 -0.51
C GLY A 119 0.16 2.11 -0.69
N ILE A 120 -0.07 1.71 -1.94
CA ILE A 120 -0.18 0.32 -2.37
C ILE A 120 1.08 0.02 -3.15
N VAL A 121 1.77 -1.06 -2.77
CA VAL A 121 3.10 -1.36 -3.29
C VAL A 121 3.18 -2.80 -3.74
N ALA A 122 3.82 -3.03 -4.88
CA ALA A 122 4.18 -4.35 -5.36
C ALA A 122 5.70 -4.43 -5.44
N PHE A 123 6.30 -5.38 -4.74
CA PHE A 123 7.74 -5.57 -4.75
C PHE A 123 8.13 -6.92 -4.16
N GLY A 124 9.41 -7.21 -4.14
CA GLY A 124 9.97 -8.33 -3.40
C GLY A 124 10.13 -9.61 -4.21
N ARG A 125 9.53 -9.68 -5.38
CA ARG A 125 9.69 -10.81 -6.30
C ARG A 125 9.37 -10.36 -7.71
N ASP A 126 9.88 -11.11 -8.70
CA ASP A 126 9.55 -10.86 -10.09
C ASP A 126 8.11 -11.31 -10.36
N HIS A 127 7.28 -10.40 -10.82
CA HIS A 127 5.90 -10.74 -11.18
C HIS A 127 5.25 -9.61 -11.96
N GLN A 128 4.18 -9.95 -12.65
CA GLN A 128 3.30 -8.97 -13.25
C GLN A 128 2.32 -8.51 -12.18
N ALA A 129 2.37 -7.22 -11.84
CA ALA A 129 1.44 -6.65 -10.89
C ALA A 129 0.19 -6.18 -11.60
N GLU A 130 -0.96 -6.44 -10.97
CA GLU A 130 -2.24 -5.93 -11.43
C GLU A 130 -3.17 -5.87 -10.22
N VAL A 131 -3.44 -4.68 -9.73
CA VAL A 131 -4.28 -4.48 -8.56
C VAL A 131 -5.14 -3.24 -8.74
N ASP A 132 -6.41 -3.39 -8.37
CA ASP A 132 -7.40 -2.31 -8.38
C ASP A 132 -7.79 -1.98 -6.96
N VAL A 133 -7.90 -0.69 -6.65
CA VAL A 133 -8.33 -0.22 -5.34
C VAL A 133 -9.48 0.75 -5.52
N GLN A 134 -10.64 0.43 -4.95
CA GLN A 134 -11.82 1.26 -5.02
C GLN A 134 -11.92 2.21 -3.84
N GLU A 135 -11.62 1.72 -2.66
CA GLU A 135 -11.63 2.51 -1.45
C GLU A 135 -10.41 2.15 -0.61
N ILE A 136 -9.84 3.14 0.05
CA ILE A 136 -8.79 2.93 1.03
C ILE A 136 -8.96 3.98 2.14
N GLY A 137 -8.85 3.53 3.37
CA GLY A 137 -9.01 4.39 4.52
C GLY A 137 -8.74 3.64 5.81
N PHE A 138 -9.37 4.08 6.86
CA PHE A 138 -9.12 3.55 8.20
C PHE A 138 -10.43 3.09 8.85
N TYR A 139 -10.30 2.19 9.80
CA TYR A 139 -11.45 1.71 10.58
C TYR A 139 -11.13 1.70 12.06
#